data_234720dac668741d92437a8a4137ecd3
#
_entry.id   234720dac668741d92437a8a4137ecd3
#
_cell.length_a   1.000
_cell.length_b   1.000
_cell.length_c   1.000
_cell.angle_alpha   90.00
_cell.angle_beta   90.00
_cell.angle_gamma   90.00
#
_symmetry.space_group_name_H-M   'P 1'
#
loop_
_entity.id
_entity.type
_entity.pdbx_description
1 polymer ?
#
loop_
_entity_poly.entity_id
_entity_poly.type
_entity_poly.pdbx_seq_one_letter_code
_entity_poly.pdbx_strand_id
1 'polypeptide(L)'
;GLGDVYKRQLAVFGQLAHVDYGSAGVCAVTALYLCGEHPRRKLLCLSAAMAATYLIHYPLEIFFQYEMWLGFHTYLPWLRSFFLPFSLLYTLCSWTALPLLSLYNGQRGSGSRWFFYWFYPLHMAVLYGLSTLIP
;
A
#
# COMPACT_ATOMS: atom_id res chain seq x y z
N GLY A 1 -12.26 13.09 -19.50
CA GLY A 1 -12.84 14.34 -19.02
C GLY A 1 -12.02 15.03 -17.94
N LEU A 2 -12.51 16.14 -17.43
CA LEU A 2 -11.82 16.94 -16.39
C LEU A 2 -11.41 16.08 -15.17
N GLY A 3 -12.27 15.13 -14.76
CA GLY A 3 -12.00 14.22 -13.64
C GLY A 3 -10.75 13.35 -13.82
N ASP A 4 -10.38 12.99 -15.03
CA ASP A 4 -9.21 12.15 -15.28
C ASP A 4 -7.90 12.95 -15.21
N VAL A 5 -7.96 14.24 -15.53
CA VAL A 5 -6.83 15.16 -15.40
C VAL A 5 -6.51 15.37 -13.90
N TYR A 6 -7.52 15.60 -13.08
CA TYR A 6 -7.33 15.75 -11.64
C TYR A 6 -6.78 14.48 -10.97
N LYS A 7 -7.23 13.29 -11.38
CA LYS A 7 -6.71 12.01 -10.86
C LYS A 7 -5.22 11.85 -11.17
N ARG A 8 -4.81 12.18 -12.40
CA ARG A 8 -3.38 12.15 -12.79
C ARG A 8 -2.56 13.16 -12.00
N GLN A 9 -3.08 14.38 -11.86
CA GLN A 9 -2.40 15.43 -11.07
C GLN A 9 -2.25 15.03 -9.60
N LEU A 10 -3.30 14.45 -8.98
CA LEU A 10 -3.25 13.95 -7.61
C LEU A 10 -2.25 12.80 -7.45
N ALA A 11 -2.14 11.89 -8.42
CA ALA A 11 -1.16 10.81 -8.38
C ALA A 11 0.27 11.36 -8.45
N VAL A 12 0.54 12.31 -9.36
CA VAL A 12 1.85 12.97 -9.47
C VAL A 12 2.16 13.76 -8.20
N PHE A 13 1.20 14.52 -7.69
CA PHE A 13 1.38 15.30 -6.46
C PHE A 13 1.63 14.37 -5.25
N GLY A 14 0.90 13.27 -5.13
CA GLY A 14 1.09 12.27 -4.08
C GLY A 14 2.51 11.68 -4.10
N GLN A 15 3.07 11.46 -5.29
CA GLN A 15 4.44 10.97 -5.44
C GLN A 15 5.47 12.05 -5.07
N LEU A 16 5.27 13.29 -5.51
CA LEU A 16 6.17 14.40 -5.21
C LEU A 16 6.14 14.81 -3.74
N ALA A 17 4.99 14.71 -3.10
CA ALA A 17 4.81 15.05 -1.68
C ALA A 17 5.26 13.93 -0.71
N HIS A 18 5.78 12.81 -1.24
CA HIS A 18 6.20 11.65 -0.43
C HIS A 18 5.14 11.20 0.58
N VAL A 19 3.84 11.27 0.20
CA VAL A 19 2.77 10.72 1.03
C VAL A 19 2.81 9.20 1.02
N ASP A 20 2.34 8.60 2.11
CA ASP A 20 2.25 7.14 2.26
C ASP A 20 1.53 6.51 1.05
N TYR A 21 2.16 5.47 0.48
CA TYR A 21 1.73 4.79 -0.74
C TYR A 21 1.74 5.64 -2.03
N GLY A 22 2.05 6.94 -1.99
CA GLY A 22 2.25 7.81 -3.15
C GLY A 22 1.20 7.63 -4.26
N SER A 23 1.67 7.53 -5.50
CA SER A 23 0.81 7.32 -6.69
C SER A 23 0.09 5.97 -6.68
N ALA A 24 0.68 4.93 -6.07
CA ALA A 24 0.08 3.60 -5.99
C ALA A 24 -1.23 3.61 -5.17
N GLY A 25 -1.27 4.33 -4.04
CA GLY A 25 -2.47 4.50 -3.24
C GLY A 25 -3.59 5.20 -4.01
N VAL A 26 -3.29 6.28 -4.71
CA VAL A 26 -4.27 7.01 -5.54
C VAL A 26 -4.81 6.12 -6.67
N CYS A 27 -3.94 5.37 -7.34
CA CYS A 27 -4.34 4.42 -8.39
C CYS A 27 -5.23 3.31 -7.84
N ALA A 28 -4.87 2.73 -6.68
CA ALA A 28 -5.65 1.67 -6.04
C ALA A 28 -7.06 2.13 -5.66
N VAL A 29 -7.19 3.29 -5.01
CA VAL A 29 -8.49 3.86 -4.63
C VAL A 29 -9.32 4.19 -5.88
N THR A 30 -8.69 4.74 -6.92
CA THR A 30 -9.37 5.05 -8.19
C THR A 30 -9.86 3.78 -8.87
N ALA A 31 -9.05 2.72 -8.92
CA ALA A 31 -9.43 1.43 -9.49
C ALA A 31 -10.61 0.81 -8.73
N LEU A 32 -10.59 0.85 -7.39
CA LEU A 32 -11.70 0.37 -6.55
C LEU A 32 -13.00 1.15 -6.82
N TYR A 33 -12.89 2.46 -7.01
CA TYR A 33 -14.06 3.29 -7.34
C TYR A 33 -14.65 2.91 -8.71
N LEU A 34 -13.80 2.68 -9.71
CA LEU A 34 -14.22 2.29 -11.07
C LEU A 34 -14.81 0.86 -11.14
N CYS A 35 -14.50 -0.01 -10.18
CA CYS A 35 -15.07 -1.35 -10.10
C CYS A 35 -16.58 -1.37 -9.78
N GLY A 36 -17.17 -0.22 -9.40
CA GLY A 36 -18.60 -0.07 -9.08
C GLY A 36 -19.02 -0.95 -7.88
N GLU A 37 -20.26 -1.42 -7.89
CA GLU A 37 -20.87 -2.15 -6.76
C GLU A 37 -20.56 -3.65 -6.72
N HIS A 38 -19.77 -4.18 -7.66
CA HIS A 38 -19.50 -5.61 -7.73
C HIS A 38 -18.43 -6.06 -6.71
N PRO A 39 -18.78 -6.80 -5.64
CA PRO A 39 -17.85 -7.15 -4.57
C PRO A 39 -16.66 -8.00 -5.06
N ARG A 40 -16.90 -8.95 -5.96
CA ARG A 40 -15.83 -9.78 -6.53
C ARG A 40 -14.82 -8.98 -7.32
N ARG A 41 -15.28 -7.99 -8.13
CA ARG A 41 -14.39 -7.10 -8.88
C ARG A 41 -13.59 -6.21 -7.94
N LYS A 42 -14.20 -5.67 -6.89
CA LYS A 42 -13.49 -4.90 -5.85
C LYS A 42 -12.38 -5.69 -5.20
N LEU A 43 -12.63 -6.94 -4.80
CA LEU A 43 -11.61 -7.81 -4.21
C LEU A 43 -10.47 -8.12 -5.19
N LEU A 44 -10.79 -8.40 -6.45
CA LEU A 44 -9.77 -8.62 -7.49
C LEU A 44 -8.93 -7.37 -7.74
N CYS A 45 -9.57 -6.19 -7.86
CA CYS A 45 -8.86 -4.93 -8.00
C CYS A 45 -7.95 -4.64 -6.80
N LEU A 46 -8.42 -4.91 -5.58
CA LEU A 46 -7.64 -4.71 -4.37
C LEU A 46 -6.44 -5.67 -4.32
N SER A 47 -6.65 -6.96 -4.61
CA SER A 47 -5.55 -7.93 -4.65
C SER A 47 -4.49 -7.57 -5.69
N ALA A 48 -4.92 -7.14 -6.88
CA ALA A 48 -4.03 -6.69 -7.93
C ALA A 48 -3.27 -5.41 -7.55
N ALA A 49 -3.95 -4.45 -6.90
CA ALA A 49 -3.32 -3.23 -6.41
C ALA A 49 -2.25 -3.51 -5.33
N MET A 50 -2.54 -4.41 -4.38
CA MET A 50 -1.57 -4.84 -3.36
C MET A 50 -0.35 -5.50 -4.00
N ALA A 51 -0.56 -6.43 -4.94
CA ALA A 51 0.52 -7.08 -5.66
C ALA A 51 1.34 -6.07 -6.47
N ALA A 52 0.70 -5.17 -7.20
CA ALA A 52 1.38 -4.14 -7.98
C ALA A 52 2.20 -3.19 -7.08
N THR A 53 1.70 -2.84 -5.90
CA THR A 53 2.43 -2.00 -4.95
C THR A 53 3.73 -2.68 -4.51
N TYR A 54 3.67 -3.92 -4.05
CA TYR A 54 4.83 -4.60 -3.50
C TYR A 54 5.78 -5.17 -4.56
N LEU A 55 5.26 -5.62 -5.72
CA LEU A 55 6.08 -6.28 -6.74
C LEU A 55 6.58 -5.33 -7.82
N ILE A 56 5.95 -4.18 -8.01
CA ILE A 56 6.29 -3.24 -9.08
C ILE A 56 6.66 -1.87 -8.52
N HIS A 57 5.77 -1.25 -7.75
CA HIS A 57 5.96 0.14 -7.31
C HIS A 57 7.18 0.30 -6.41
N TYR A 58 7.30 -0.47 -5.33
CA TYR A 58 8.44 -0.39 -4.42
C TYR A 58 9.78 -0.72 -5.08
N PRO A 59 9.92 -1.79 -5.90
CA PRO A 59 11.16 -2.02 -6.64
C PRO A 59 11.55 -0.85 -7.53
N LEU A 60 10.59 -0.27 -8.26
CA LEU A 60 10.86 0.88 -9.12
C LEU A 60 11.25 2.11 -8.31
N GLU A 61 10.58 2.39 -7.20
CA GLU A 61 10.90 3.51 -6.33
C GLU A 61 12.32 3.40 -5.78
N ILE A 62 12.68 2.24 -5.27
CA ILE A 62 14.05 1.97 -4.77
C ILE A 62 15.06 2.08 -5.92
N PHE A 63 14.74 1.56 -7.10
CA PHE A 63 15.59 1.71 -8.27
C PHE A 63 15.86 3.18 -8.57
N PHE A 64 14.85 4.03 -8.66
CA PHE A 64 15.02 5.45 -8.95
C PHE A 64 15.71 6.22 -7.83
N GLN A 65 15.54 5.83 -6.57
CA GLN A 65 16.18 6.50 -5.44
C GLN A 65 17.66 6.15 -5.28
N TYR A 66 18.03 4.89 -5.50
CA TYR A 66 19.38 4.39 -5.17
C TYR A 66 20.26 4.10 -6.38
N GLU A 67 19.68 3.67 -7.50
CA GLU A 67 20.47 3.19 -8.64
C GLU A 67 20.96 4.28 -9.59
N MET A 68 20.32 5.42 -9.62
CA MET A 68 20.92 6.58 -10.29
C MET A 68 22.29 6.94 -9.73
N TRP A 69 22.62 6.44 -8.52
CA TRP A 69 23.88 6.72 -7.82
C TRP A 69 24.83 5.53 -7.72
N LEU A 70 24.35 4.28 -7.66
CA LEU A 70 25.13 3.09 -7.32
C LEU A 70 25.38 2.11 -8.47
N GLY A 71 24.68 2.24 -9.59
CA GLY A 71 24.84 1.40 -10.78
C GLY A 71 24.05 0.09 -10.76
N PHE A 72 23.55 -0.29 -11.92
CA PHE A 72 22.65 -1.42 -12.17
C PHE A 72 23.17 -2.78 -11.69
N HIS A 73 24.50 -2.96 -11.68
CA HIS A 73 25.14 -4.20 -11.27
C HIS A 73 24.95 -4.54 -9.79
N THR A 74 24.80 -3.54 -8.92
CA THR A 74 24.59 -3.74 -7.48
C THR A 74 23.14 -4.00 -7.17
N TYR A 75 22.24 -3.37 -7.92
CA TYR A 75 20.80 -3.47 -7.70
C TYR A 75 20.23 -4.84 -8.04
N LEU A 76 20.58 -5.40 -9.17
CA LEU A 76 19.98 -6.64 -9.66
C LEU A 76 20.19 -7.85 -8.72
N PRO A 77 21.39 -8.12 -8.19
CA PRO A 77 21.60 -9.15 -7.19
C PRO A 77 20.81 -8.90 -5.89
N TRP A 78 20.78 -7.65 -5.41
CA TRP A 78 20.05 -7.28 -4.24
C TRP A 78 18.53 -7.46 -4.42
N LEU A 79 17.99 -7.02 -5.57
CA LEU A 79 16.58 -7.20 -5.93
C LEU A 79 16.20 -8.69 -5.90
N ARG A 80 17.02 -9.55 -6.50
CA ARG A 80 16.72 -10.98 -6.60
C ARG A 80 16.85 -11.70 -5.26
N SER A 81 17.91 -11.44 -4.50
CA SER A 81 18.25 -12.22 -3.31
C SER A 81 17.52 -11.75 -2.06
N PHE A 82 17.22 -10.49 -1.97
CA PHE A 82 16.64 -9.89 -0.78
C PHE A 82 15.23 -9.36 -1.02
N PHE A 83 15.08 -8.47 -2.00
CA PHE A 83 13.83 -7.73 -2.16
C PHE A 83 12.67 -8.60 -2.66
N LEU A 84 12.86 -9.44 -3.68
CA LEU A 84 11.78 -10.27 -4.24
C LEU A 84 11.15 -11.23 -3.21
N PRO A 85 11.93 -11.98 -2.39
CA PRO A 85 11.35 -12.83 -1.37
C PRO A 85 10.51 -12.05 -0.35
N PHE A 86 11.00 -10.89 0.09
CA PHE A 86 10.25 -10.02 1.01
C PHE A 86 9.00 -9.44 0.37
N SER A 87 9.07 -8.96 -0.87
CA SER A 87 7.92 -8.42 -1.60
C SER A 87 6.82 -9.47 -1.78
N LEU A 88 7.20 -10.70 -2.12
CA LEU A 88 6.25 -11.82 -2.20
C LEU A 88 5.62 -12.12 -0.83
N LEU A 89 6.43 -12.16 0.22
CA LEU A 89 5.94 -12.36 1.58
C LEU A 89 4.95 -11.25 1.98
N TYR A 90 5.29 -9.99 1.78
CA TYR A 90 4.40 -8.86 2.07
C TYR A 90 3.11 -8.92 1.26
N THR A 91 3.19 -9.28 -0.02
CA THR A 91 2.00 -9.46 -0.86
C THR A 91 1.09 -10.55 -0.30
N LEU A 92 1.65 -11.71 0.05
CA LEU A 92 0.90 -12.81 0.64
C LEU A 92 0.28 -12.43 1.98
N CYS A 93 1.05 -11.77 2.85
CA CYS A 93 0.53 -11.28 4.12
C CYS A 93 -0.61 -10.26 3.93
N SER A 94 -0.48 -9.32 2.98
CA SER A 94 -1.54 -8.36 2.71
C SER A 94 -2.81 -9.02 2.18
N TRP A 95 -2.69 -10.12 1.40
CA TRP A 95 -3.83 -10.89 0.91
C TRP A 95 -4.60 -11.61 2.01
N THR A 96 -4.02 -11.83 3.19
CA THR A 96 -4.77 -12.38 4.33
C THR A 96 -5.93 -11.48 4.78
N ALA A 97 -5.90 -10.21 4.45
CA ALA A 97 -7.01 -9.29 4.70
C ALA A 97 -8.21 -9.50 3.76
N LEU A 98 -8.01 -10.10 2.57
CA LEU A 98 -9.08 -10.26 1.58
C LEU A 98 -10.24 -11.13 2.06
N PRO A 99 -10.04 -12.28 2.73
CA PRO A 99 -11.13 -13.06 3.31
C PRO A 99 -11.93 -12.25 4.33
N LEU A 100 -11.26 -11.47 5.19
CA LEU A 100 -11.93 -10.61 6.17
C LEU A 100 -12.78 -9.54 5.48
N LEU A 101 -12.25 -8.92 4.43
CA LEU A 101 -13.00 -7.94 3.63
C LEU A 101 -14.17 -8.57 2.88
N SER A 102 -14.07 -9.84 2.46
CA SER A 102 -15.16 -10.54 1.80
C SER A 102 -16.35 -10.82 2.71
N LEU A 103 -16.12 -10.90 4.03
CA LEU A 103 -17.15 -11.08 5.04
C LEU A 103 -17.85 -9.76 5.43
N TYR A 104 -17.34 -8.63 4.95
CA TYR A 104 -17.94 -7.34 5.27
C TYR A 104 -19.32 -7.18 4.62
N ASN A 105 -20.32 -6.94 5.44
CA ASN A 105 -21.73 -6.84 5.05
C ASN A 105 -22.18 -5.44 4.62
N GLY A 106 -21.27 -4.49 4.50
CA GLY A 106 -21.58 -3.10 4.15
C GLY A 106 -22.21 -2.27 5.28
N GLN A 107 -22.51 -2.86 6.42
CA GLN A 107 -23.12 -2.16 7.54
C GLN A 107 -22.05 -1.46 8.39
N ARG A 108 -22.41 -0.30 8.90
CA ARG A 108 -21.56 0.41 9.83
C ARG A 108 -21.53 -0.31 11.18
N GLY A 109 -20.33 -0.72 11.61
CA GLY A 109 -20.16 -1.30 12.94
C GLY A 109 -20.55 -0.33 14.08
N SER A 110 -20.88 -0.89 15.23
CA SER A 110 -21.23 -0.14 16.45
C SER A 110 -20.02 0.55 17.13
N GLY A 111 -18.83 0.44 16.55
CA GLY A 111 -17.60 1.00 17.13
C GLY A 111 -17.64 2.52 17.28
N SER A 112 -17.18 3.01 18.41
CA SER A 112 -17.05 4.43 18.69
C SER A 112 -16.03 5.07 17.73
N ARG A 113 -16.37 6.24 17.16
CA ARG A 113 -15.42 7.02 16.34
C ARG A 113 -14.14 7.33 17.11
N TRP A 114 -14.27 7.64 18.40
CA TRP A 114 -13.14 7.94 19.28
C TRP A 114 -12.15 6.80 19.40
N PHE A 115 -12.63 5.54 19.37
CA PHE A 115 -11.75 4.38 19.37
C PHE A 115 -10.74 4.40 18.21
N PHE A 116 -11.20 4.71 16.98
CA PHE A 116 -10.34 4.77 15.82
C PHE A 116 -9.34 5.93 15.87
N TYR A 117 -9.75 7.09 16.40
CA TYR A 117 -8.85 8.23 16.56
C TYR A 117 -7.76 7.97 17.60
N TRP A 118 -8.08 7.28 18.69
CA TRP A 118 -7.11 6.95 19.73
C TRP A 118 -6.29 5.70 19.40
N PHE A 119 -6.80 4.79 18.60
CA PHE A 119 -6.10 3.56 18.23
C PHE A 119 -4.77 3.86 17.55
N TYR A 120 -4.73 4.81 16.60
CA TYR A 120 -3.51 5.12 15.86
C TYR A 120 -2.39 5.66 16.76
N PRO A 121 -2.56 6.74 17.55
CA PRO A 121 -1.51 7.21 18.42
C PRO A 121 -1.14 6.20 19.52
N LEU A 122 -2.12 5.45 20.03
CA LEU A 122 -1.87 4.48 21.10
C LEU A 122 -0.99 3.31 20.62
N HIS A 123 -1.32 2.71 19.48
CA HIS A 123 -0.51 1.60 18.98
C HIS A 123 0.90 2.04 18.57
N MET A 124 1.08 3.26 18.05
CA MET A 124 2.40 3.82 17.76
C MET A 124 3.21 4.03 19.06
N ALA A 125 2.57 4.52 20.12
CA ALA A 125 3.21 4.66 21.43
C ALA A 125 3.63 3.30 22.02
N VAL A 126 2.78 2.27 21.87
CA VAL A 126 3.09 0.91 22.30
C VAL A 126 4.25 0.33 21.49
N LEU A 127 4.25 0.48 20.18
CA LEU A 127 5.34 0.00 19.30
C LEU A 127 6.66 0.71 19.64
N TYR A 128 6.62 2.03 19.85
CA TYR A 128 7.79 2.78 20.29
C TYR A 128 8.30 2.30 21.64
N GLY A 129 7.42 2.12 22.62
CA GLY A 129 7.80 1.58 23.92
C GLY A 129 8.41 0.17 23.83
N LEU A 130 7.86 -0.71 23.00
CA LEU A 130 8.43 -2.03 22.75
C LEU A 130 9.81 -1.95 22.07
N SER A 131 9.98 -1.05 21.11
CA SER A 131 11.28 -0.90 20.42
C SER A 131 12.40 -0.40 21.34
N THR A 132 12.07 0.31 22.41
CA THR A 132 13.05 0.75 23.42
C THR A 132 13.39 -0.34 24.44
N LEU A 133 12.54 -1.37 24.57
CA LEU A 133 12.74 -2.49 25.50
C LEU A 133 13.48 -3.67 24.84
N ILE A 134 13.51 -3.72 23.51
CA ILE A 134 14.21 -4.76 22.76
C ILE A 134 15.47 -4.11 22.17
N PRO A 135 16.66 -4.38 22.74
CA PRO A 135 17.92 -3.82 22.27
C PRO A 135 18.33 -4.36 20.88
#